data_e32f38ff81ce5cc06fa02be3898bd66c
#
_entry.id   e32f38ff81ce5cc06fa02be3898bd66c
#
_cell.length_a   1.000
_cell.length_b   1.000
_cell.length_c   1.000
_cell.angle_alpha   90.00
_cell.angle_beta   90.00
_cell.angle_gamma   90.00
#
_symmetry.space_group_name_H-M   'P 1'
#
loop_
_entity.id
_entity.type
_entity.pdbx_description
1 polymer ?
#
loop_
_entity_poly.entity_id
_entity_poly.type
_entity_poly.pdbx_seq_one_letter_code
_entity_poly.pdbx_strand_id
1 'polypeptide(L)'
;MDVAAIERYVIENLGRNLSPELHYHNLAHTLGVVSAAIHIANEESIRDSYNLDVLKTAALLHDCGFLNTVSEHEEEGCRIAIALLPEFGYKPEAIDLICKLIMKTKL
;
A
#
# COMPACT_ATOMS: atom_id res chain seq x y z
N MET A 1 6.22 -12.02 4.87
CA MET A 1 5.39 -10.94 4.25
C MET A 1 4.79 -11.46 2.95
N ASP A 2 3.50 -11.59 2.93
CA ASP A 2 2.79 -12.09 1.76
C ASP A 2 2.26 -10.92 0.92
N VAL A 3 3.14 -10.31 0.14
CA VAL A 3 2.82 -9.14 -0.69
C VAL A 3 1.75 -9.47 -1.73
N ALA A 4 1.77 -10.68 -2.29
CA ALA A 4 0.77 -11.09 -3.29
C ALA A 4 -0.64 -11.10 -2.70
N ALA A 5 -0.79 -11.53 -1.44
CA ALA A 5 -2.08 -11.51 -0.75
C ALA A 5 -2.56 -10.08 -0.51
N ILE A 6 -1.64 -9.16 -0.18
CA ILE A 6 -1.98 -7.75 0.00
C ILE A 6 -2.42 -7.13 -1.34
N GLU A 7 -1.74 -7.46 -2.42
CA GLU A 7 -2.15 -7.00 -3.75
C GLU A 7 -3.57 -7.46 -4.09
N ARG A 8 -3.89 -8.73 -3.83
CA ARG A 8 -5.24 -9.25 -4.04
C ARG A 8 -6.27 -8.52 -3.18
N TYR A 9 -5.93 -8.26 -1.91
CA TYR A 9 -6.81 -7.50 -1.02
C TYR A 9 -7.12 -6.11 -1.58
N VAL A 10 -6.10 -5.39 -2.04
CA VAL A 10 -6.26 -4.04 -2.59
C VAL A 10 -7.15 -4.08 -3.84
N ILE A 11 -6.87 -4.99 -4.76
CA ILE A 11 -7.66 -5.12 -6.00
C ILE A 11 -9.12 -5.41 -5.70
N GLU A 12 -9.40 -6.37 -4.81
CA GLU A 12 -10.76 -6.76 -4.47
C GLU A 12 -11.52 -5.65 -3.76
N ASN A 13 -10.88 -4.99 -2.80
CA ASN A 13 -11.56 -4.00 -1.97
C ASN A 13 -11.79 -2.68 -2.70
N LEU A 14 -10.84 -2.21 -3.49
CA LEU A 14 -11.07 -1.05 -4.33
C LEU A 14 -12.15 -1.35 -5.36
N GLY A 15 -12.23 -2.58 -5.86
CA GLY A 15 -13.23 -2.97 -6.82
C GLY A 15 -14.66 -3.02 -6.29
N ARG A 16 -14.82 -3.36 -5.01
CA ARG A 16 -16.15 -3.53 -4.41
C ARG A 16 -16.73 -2.26 -3.82
N ASN A 17 -15.88 -1.37 -3.34
CA ASN A 17 -16.32 -0.26 -2.48
C ASN A 17 -16.27 1.10 -3.15
N LEU A 18 -15.87 1.18 -4.40
CA LEU A 18 -15.84 2.41 -5.17
C LEU A 18 -16.72 2.24 -6.42
N SER A 19 -17.22 3.35 -6.97
CA SER A 19 -17.91 3.28 -8.25
C SER A 19 -16.96 2.74 -9.31
N PRO A 20 -17.46 2.11 -10.39
CA PRO A 20 -16.58 1.52 -11.41
C PRO A 20 -15.54 2.50 -11.97
N GLU A 21 -15.93 3.75 -12.16
CA GLU A 21 -15.03 4.77 -12.67
C GLU A 21 -13.94 5.12 -11.67
N LEU A 22 -14.33 5.39 -10.41
CA LEU A 22 -13.37 5.69 -9.33
C LEU A 22 -12.47 4.51 -9.02
N HIS A 23 -13.03 3.31 -9.04
CA HIS A 23 -12.26 2.08 -8.87
C HIS A 23 -11.14 1.97 -9.91
N TYR A 24 -11.48 2.15 -11.19
CA TYR A 24 -10.51 2.05 -12.27
C TYR A 24 -9.37 3.04 -12.09
N HIS A 25 -9.69 4.31 -11.82
CA HIS A 25 -8.68 5.34 -11.66
C HIS A 25 -7.80 5.10 -10.43
N ASN A 26 -8.38 4.73 -9.30
CA ASN A 26 -7.62 4.49 -8.07
C ASN A 26 -6.74 3.25 -8.19
N LEU A 27 -7.25 2.18 -8.79
CA LEU A 27 -6.46 0.97 -8.98
C LEU A 27 -5.31 1.22 -9.95
N ALA A 28 -5.58 1.87 -11.09
CA ALA A 28 -4.54 2.19 -12.07
C ALA A 28 -3.46 3.07 -11.43
N HIS A 29 -3.85 4.07 -10.64
CA HIS A 29 -2.92 4.94 -9.93
C HIS A 29 -2.07 4.13 -8.93
N THR A 30 -2.70 3.29 -8.13
CA THR A 30 -1.99 2.48 -7.13
C THR A 30 -0.98 1.56 -7.80
N LEU A 31 -1.38 0.86 -8.87
CA LEU A 31 -0.46 -0.02 -9.59
C LEU A 31 0.68 0.77 -10.26
N GLY A 32 0.39 1.98 -10.74
CA GLY A 32 1.41 2.88 -11.27
C GLY A 32 2.42 3.32 -10.21
N VAL A 33 1.95 3.60 -9.00
CA VAL A 33 2.83 3.97 -7.88
C VAL A 33 3.71 2.77 -7.48
N VAL A 34 3.17 1.55 -7.48
CA VAL A 34 3.96 0.35 -7.22
C VAL A 34 5.07 0.20 -8.26
N SER A 35 4.74 0.34 -9.55
CA SER A 35 5.72 0.25 -10.63
C SER A 35 6.81 1.32 -10.49
N ALA A 36 6.42 2.56 -10.17
CA ALA A 36 7.36 3.67 -9.98
C ALA A 36 8.27 3.40 -8.78
N ALA A 37 7.72 2.86 -7.68
CA ALA A 37 8.50 2.53 -6.49
C ALA A 37 9.54 1.45 -6.80
N ILE A 38 9.16 0.43 -7.56
CA ILE A 38 10.08 -0.64 -7.98
C ILE A 38 11.19 -0.07 -8.85
N HIS A 39 10.85 0.82 -9.79
CA HIS A 39 11.81 1.46 -10.66
C HIS A 39 12.82 2.29 -9.86
N ILE A 40 12.35 3.11 -8.92
CA ILE A 40 13.21 3.91 -8.05
C ILE A 40 14.12 3.00 -7.21
N ALA A 41 13.57 1.92 -6.66
CA ALA A 41 14.35 0.96 -5.90
C ALA A 41 15.50 0.36 -6.73
N ASN A 42 15.22 0.03 -7.99
CA ASN A 42 16.24 -0.49 -8.91
C ASN A 42 17.32 0.55 -9.20
N GLU A 43 16.94 1.81 -9.43
CA GLU A 43 17.88 2.92 -9.65
C GLU A 43 18.78 3.14 -8.43
N GLU A 44 18.22 3.01 -7.22
CA GLU A 44 18.95 3.21 -5.96
C GLU A 44 19.66 1.93 -5.49
N SER A 45 19.62 0.87 -6.28
CA SER A 45 20.26 -0.43 -5.96
C SER A 45 19.71 -1.08 -4.69
N ILE A 46 18.43 -0.82 -4.37
CA ILE A 46 17.74 -1.49 -3.27
C ILE A 46 17.32 -2.87 -3.79
N ARG A 47 18.02 -3.91 -3.36
CA ARG A 47 17.81 -5.25 -3.91
C ARG A 47 17.45 -6.31 -2.87
N ASP A 48 17.51 -6.00 -1.57
CA ASP A 48 17.13 -6.97 -0.57
C ASP A 48 15.61 -7.12 -0.55
N SER A 49 15.15 -8.37 -0.43
CA SER A 49 13.73 -8.69 -0.54
C SER A 49 12.89 -8.05 0.57
N TYR A 50 13.47 -7.88 1.76
CA TYR A 50 12.75 -7.24 2.87
C TYR A 50 12.35 -5.80 2.53
N ASN A 51 13.32 -4.99 2.11
CA ASN A 51 13.03 -3.58 1.78
C ASN A 51 12.16 -3.44 0.55
N LEU A 52 12.31 -4.31 -0.43
CA LEU A 52 11.43 -4.32 -1.61
C LEU A 52 9.99 -4.66 -1.23
N ASP A 53 9.79 -5.64 -0.36
CA ASP A 53 8.45 -6.04 0.08
C ASP A 53 7.79 -4.94 0.92
N VAL A 54 8.55 -4.29 1.81
CA VAL A 54 8.07 -3.14 2.58
C VAL A 54 7.63 -2.02 1.65
N LEU A 55 8.45 -1.69 0.66
CA LEU A 55 8.16 -0.61 -0.28
C LEU A 55 6.92 -0.92 -1.12
N LYS A 56 6.82 -2.13 -1.65
CA LYS A 56 5.66 -2.56 -2.44
C LYS A 56 4.39 -2.51 -1.61
N THR A 57 4.45 -3.00 -0.37
CA THR A 57 3.28 -3.01 0.52
C THR A 57 2.82 -1.59 0.84
N ALA A 58 3.75 -0.68 1.15
CA ALA A 58 3.42 0.71 1.40
C ALA A 58 2.76 1.35 0.17
N ALA A 59 3.29 1.09 -1.02
CA ALA A 59 2.72 1.59 -2.26
C ALA A 59 1.31 1.06 -2.50
N LEU A 60 1.09 -0.24 -2.25
CA LEU A 60 -0.23 -0.85 -2.39
C LEU A 60 -1.26 -0.24 -1.44
N LEU A 61 -0.86 0.06 -0.22
CA LEU A 61 -1.78 0.51 0.82
C LEU A 61 -1.92 2.02 0.94
N HIS A 62 -1.07 2.81 0.25
CA HIS A 62 -1.01 4.25 0.50
C HIS A 62 -2.34 4.98 0.27
N ASP A 63 -3.18 4.49 -0.63
CA ASP A 63 -4.50 5.08 -0.91
C ASP A 63 -5.67 4.26 -0.38
N CYS A 64 -5.41 3.15 0.34
CA CYS A 64 -6.50 2.31 0.86
C CYS A 64 -7.36 3.04 1.90
N GLY A 65 -6.86 4.08 2.53
CA GLY A 65 -7.64 4.91 3.45
C GLY A 65 -8.87 5.51 2.79
N PHE A 66 -8.85 5.73 1.48
CA PHE A 66 -10.01 6.23 0.73
C PHE A 66 -11.21 5.27 0.77
N LEU A 67 -11.02 4.01 1.12
CA LEU A 67 -12.14 3.09 1.32
C LEU A 67 -13.07 3.53 2.44
N ASN A 68 -12.53 4.24 3.43
CA ASN A 68 -13.27 4.65 4.62
C ASN A 68 -13.43 6.16 4.74
N THR A 69 -12.51 6.95 4.23
CA THR A 69 -12.56 8.41 4.38
C THR A 69 -11.76 9.09 3.28
N VAL A 70 -12.16 10.30 2.91
CA VAL A 70 -11.38 11.17 2.02
C VAL A 70 -10.39 11.99 2.84
N SER A 71 -10.86 12.53 3.97
CA SER A 71 -10.03 13.31 4.88
C SER A 71 -9.13 12.37 5.69
N GLU A 72 -7.85 12.71 5.80
CA GLU A 72 -6.89 11.93 6.58
C GLU A 72 -6.79 10.47 6.11
N HIS A 73 -6.86 10.25 4.79
CA HIS A 73 -6.81 8.89 4.25
C HIS A 73 -5.46 8.21 4.51
N GLU A 74 -4.38 8.98 4.69
CA GLU A 74 -3.08 8.41 5.03
C GLU A 74 -3.09 7.77 6.42
N GLU A 75 -3.66 8.47 7.41
CA GLU A 75 -3.81 7.94 8.76
C GLU A 75 -4.71 6.71 8.77
N GLU A 76 -5.78 6.73 7.98
CA GLU A 76 -6.67 5.58 7.84
C GLU A 76 -5.96 4.41 7.15
N GLY A 77 -5.11 4.69 6.16
CA GLY A 77 -4.26 3.68 5.53
C GLY A 77 -3.35 2.99 6.53
N CYS A 78 -2.77 3.75 7.45
CA CYS A 78 -1.95 3.19 8.52
C CYS A 78 -2.78 2.32 9.47
N ARG A 79 -4.00 2.72 9.77
CA ARG A 79 -4.90 1.91 10.61
C ARG A 79 -5.22 0.59 9.95
N ILE A 80 -5.52 0.61 8.65
CA ILE A 80 -5.76 -0.59 7.86
C ILE A 80 -4.53 -1.50 7.89
N ALA A 81 -3.34 -0.92 7.71
CA ALA A 81 -2.09 -1.68 7.73
C ALA A 81 -1.88 -2.38 9.09
N ILE A 82 -2.08 -1.67 10.18
CA ILE A 82 -1.90 -2.22 11.53
C ILE A 82 -2.88 -3.37 11.80
N ALA A 83 -4.11 -3.27 11.30
CA ALA A 83 -5.12 -4.30 11.49
C ALA A 83 -4.89 -5.52 10.58
N LEU A 84 -4.46 -5.28 9.35
CA LEU A 84 -4.41 -6.30 8.29
C LEU A 84 -3.09 -7.07 8.24
N LEU A 85 -1.97 -6.36 8.31
CA LEU A 85 -0.67 -6.93 7.97
C LEU A 85 -0.19 -8.05 8.92
N PRO A 86 -0.51 -8.04 10.23
CA PRO A 86 -0.12 -9.16 11.07
C PRO A 86 -0.65 -10.51 10.59
N GLU A 87 -1.83 -10.54 9.97
CA GLU A 87 -2.44 -11.76 9.45
C GLU A 87 -1.69 -12.32 8.23
N PHE A 88 -0.85 -11.51 7.60
CA PHE A 88 -0.11 -11.90 6.40
C PHE A 88 1.40 -12.01 6.65
N GLY A 89 1.78 -12.22 7.91
CA GLY A 89 3.16 -12.51 8.25
C GLY A 89 4.08 -11.29 8.37
N TYR A 90 3.50 -10.10 8.51
CA TYR A 90 4.29 -8.88 8.72
C TYR A 90 4.57 -8.69 10.20
N LYS A 91 5.83 -8.46 10.54
CA LYS A 91 6.25 -8.18 11.92
C LYS A 91 6.04 -6.71 12.26
N PRO A 92 5.95 -6.37 13.57
CA PRO A 92 5.72 -4.98 13.99
C PRO A 92 6.72 -3.98 13.40
N GLU A 93 7.98 -4.33 13.27
CA GLU A 93 9.00 -3.43 12.69
C GLU A 93 8.69 -3.09 11.23
N ALA A 94 8.26 -4.08 10.46
CA ALA A 94 7.89 -3.88 9.06
C ALA A 94 6.63 -3.01 8.95
N ILE A 95 5.64 -3.27 9.79
CA ILE A 95 4.39 -2.51 9.81
C ILE A 95 4.66 -1.05 10.16
N ASP A 96 5.51 -0.79 11.15
CA ASP A 96 5.89 0.57 11.53
C ASP A 96 6.54 1.31 10.37
N LEU A 97 7.47 0.66 9.68
CA LEU A 97 8.14 1.26 8.52
C LEU A 97 7.17 1.52 7.38
N ILE A 98 6.24 0.60 7.12
CA ILE A 98 5.21 0.76 6.10
C ILE A 98 4.33 1.96 6.42
N CYS A 99 3.89 2.12 7.67
CA CYS A 99 3.10 3.27 8.08
C CYS A 99 3.86 4.58 7.90
N LYS A 100 5.14 4.62 8.24
CA LYS A 100 5.97 5.82 8.01
C LYS A 100 6.04 6.18 6.53
N LEU A 101 6.16 5.18 5.66
CA LEU A 101 6.18 5.42 4.22
C LEU A 101 4.82 5.93 3.71
N ILE A 102 3.72 5.36 4.19
CA ILE A 102 2.37 5.83 3.84
C ILE A 102 2.21 7.30 4.25
N MET A 103 2.63 7.67 5.45
CA MET A 103 2.52 9.05 5.94
C MET A 103 3.36 10.02 5.12
N LYS A 104 4.45 9.58 4.50
CA LYS A 104 5.25 10.42 3.61
C LYS A 104 4.54 10.78 2.31
N THR A 105 3.47 10.08 1.96
CA THR A 105 2.66 10.43 0.78
C THR A 105 1.70 11.59 1.07
N LYS A 106 1.59 12.02 2.33
CA LYS A 106 0.73 13.13 2.74
C LYS A 106 1.36 14.46 2.31
N LEU A 107 0.58 15.25 1.63
CA LEU A 107 1.01 16.57 1.17
C LEU A 107 0.84 17.65 2.22
#